data_00b58ca23fc21cdf7c27ac0e36a8988e
#
_entry.id   00b58ca23fc21cdf7c27ac0e36a8988e
#
_cell.length_a   1.000
_cell.length_b   1.000
_cell.length_c   1.000
_cell.angle_alpha   90.00
_cell.angle_beta   90.00
_cell.angle_gamma   90.00
#
_symmetry.space_group_name_H-M   'P 1'
#
loop_
_entity.id
_entity.type
_entity.pdbx_description
1 polymer ?
#
loop_
_entity_poly.entity_id
_entity_poly.type
_entity_poly.pdbx_seq_one_letter_code
_entity_poly.pdbx_strand_id
1 'polypeptide(L)'
;YGAYSRSIKKANKLKEKFGAEKSFDSLEKMLSDPEINFVYIASPNSLHYKQARMCLEAGKNVICEKPFFTNTKELDELIKISKEKNLFLFEAISIKYLPRLEVLKDLIKKIGKVSTCIINYSQYSSRFDKYKEGIVENIFTSKFSAGALADLGIYNLHLIYELFGKGDDFSYSGNINDYGVDIAGSGLISYKDLTVSFTNAKDCQSENFILIQGQEGYIKVCGNIQEAEKIEYFSDGKLNYLDIKDENSLYFYEFDYFREIYEKNDLKECEKRLKESKDVLEILEKLKKSTDI
;
A
#
# COMPACT_ATOMS: atom_id res chain seq x y z
N TYR A 1 -4.75 -6.51 -22.38
CA TYR A 1 -4.16 -7.28 -23.49
C TYR A 1 -3.83 -8.72 -23.09
N GLY A 2 -3.04 -8.99 -22.07
CA GLY A 2 -2.59 -10.33 -21.68
C GLY A 2 -2.87 -10.70 -20.22
N ALA A 3 -3.30 -11.93 -19.96
CA ALA A 3 -3.47 -12.51 -18.65
C ALA A 3 -2.46 -13.63 -18.40
N TYR A 4 -1.68 -13.53 -17.32
CA TYR A 4 -0.70 -14.53 -16.92
C TYR A 4 -1.09 -15.27 -15.64
N SER A 5 -0.88 -16.56 -15.64
CA SER A 5 -0.89 -17.38 -14.43
C SER A 5 -0.03 -18.62 -14.64
N ARG A 6 0.64 -19.14 -13.61
CA ARG A 6 1.39 -20.42 -13.66
C ARG A 6 0.56 -21.63 -14.15
N SER A 7 -0.74 -21.47 -14.26
CA SER A 7 -1.66 -22.47 -14.81
C SER A 7 -2.40 -21.85 -15.99
N ILE A 8 -2.25 -22.43 -17.18
CA ILE A 8 -2.96 -21.96 -18.37
C ILE A 8 -4.49 -21.95 -18.17
N LYS A 9 -5.03 -22.90 -17.42
CA LYS A 9 -6.46 -22.94 -17.08
C LYS A 9 -6.90 -21.69 -16.28
N LYS A 10 -6.04 -21.20 -15.34
CA LYS A 10 -6.31 -19.97 -14.58
C LYS A 10 -6.13 -18.74 -15.46
N ALA A 11 -5.09 -18.70 -16.31
CA ALA A 11 -4.87 -17.61 -17.25
C ALA A 11 -6.05 -17.46 -18.22
N ASN A 12 -6.57 -18.56 -18.76
CA ASN A 12 -7.74 -18.57 -19.63
C ASN A 12 -9.00 -18.03 -18.92
N LYS A 13 -9.24 -18.45 -17.67
CA LYS A 13 -10.34 -17.89 -16.87
C LYS A 13 -10.24 -16.38 -16.65
N LEU A 14 -9.03 -15.87 -16.39
CA LEU A 14 -8.80 -14.43 -16.28
C LEU A 14 -9.04 -13.72 -17.62
N LYS A 15 -8.51 -14.29 -18.71
CA LYS A 15 -8.75 -13.79 -20.07
C LYS A 15 -10.24 -13.66 -20.36
N GLU A 16 -11.01 -14.73 -20.16
CA GLU A 16 -12.47 -14.75 -20.39
C GLU A 16 -13.22 -13.76 -19.49
N LYS A 17 -12.87 -13.72 -18.20
CA LYS A 17 -13.54 -12.84 -17.22
C LYS A 17 -13.35 -11.36 -17.51
N PHE A 18 -12.18 -10.97 -17.97
CA PHE A 18 -11.81 -9.57 -18.14
C PHE A 18 -11.65 -9.13 -19.61
N GLY A 19 -11.94 -10.02 -20.56
CA GLY A 19 -11.88 -9.72 -21.99
C GLY A 19 -10.45 -9.50 -22.53
N ALA A 20 -9.44 -10.13 -21.92
CA ALA A 20 -8.08 -10.02 -22.43
C ALA A 20 -7.93 -10.74 -23.77
N GLU A 21 -7.00 -10.31 -24.62
CA GLU A 21 -6.76 -10.90 -25.95
C GLU A 21 -5.97 -12.20 -25.87
N LYS A 22 -4.97 -12.26 -24.97
CA LYS A 22 -4.06 -13.40 -24.83
C LYS A 22 -4.02 -13.95 -23.41
N SER A 23 -3.64 -15.22 -23.28
CA SER A 23 -3.33 -15.87 -22.03
C SER A 23 -1.97 -16.54 -22.07
N PHE A 24 -1.22 -16.46 -20.96
CA PHE A 24 0.14 -16.99 -20.86
C PHE A 24 0.27 -17.87 -19.61
N ASP A 25 1.00 -18.97 -19.73
CA ASP A 25 1.41 -19.85 -18.61
C ASP A 25 2.90 -19.76 -18.28
N SER A 26 3.67 -19.05 -19.10
CA SER A 26 5.06 -18.70 -18.86
C SER A 26 5.22 -17.19 -18.87
N LEU A 27 5.91 -16.68 -17.85
CA LEU A 27 6.24 -15.25 -17.75
C LEU A 27 7.19 -14.86 -18.89
N GLU A 28 8.16 -15.70 -19.22
CA GLU A 28 9.11 -15.49 -20.32
C GLU A 28 8.40 -15.32 -21.67
N LYS A 29 7.41 -16.19 -21.96
CA LYS A 29 6.60 -16.08 -23.18
C LYS A 29 5.82 -14.75 -23.21
N MET A 30 5.25 -14.36 -22.05
CA MET A 30 4.54 -13.08 -21.95
C MET A 30 5.48 -11.91 -22.18
N LEU A 31 6.66 -11.93 -21.56
CA LEU A 31 7.64 -10.85 -21.68
C LEU A 31 8.26 -10.73 -23.07
N SER A 32 8.30 -11.80 -23.86
CA SER A 32 8.77 -11.76 -25.26
C SER A 32 7.72 -11.22 -26.24
N ASP A 33 6.48 -11.00 -25.80
CA ASP A 33 5.44 -10.39 -26.65
C ASP A 33 5.73 -8.87 -26.82
N PRO A 34 5.92 -8.37 -28.06
CA PRO A 34 6.26 -6.98 -28.32
C PRO A 34 5.12 -6.00 -27.99
N GLU A 35 3.86 -6.45 -28.00
CA GLU A 35 2.70 -5.61 -27.71
C GLU A 35 2.55 -5.28 -26.22
N ILE A 36 3.26 -6.01 -25.34
CA ILE A 36 3.23 -5.75 -23.90
C ILE A 36 4.24 -4.66 -23.56
N ASN A 37 3.75 -3.51 -23.09
CA ASN A 37 4.56 -2.39 -22.63
C ASN A 37 4.61 -2.30 -21.10
N PHE A 38 3.53 -2.68 -20.41
CA PHE A 38 3.39 -2.69 -18.96
C PHE A 38 3.01 -4.06 -18.44
N VAL A 39 3.54 -4.41 -17.29
CA VAL A 39 3.15 -5.60 -16.52
C VAL A 39 2.65 -5.18 -15.15
N TYR A 40 1.38 -5.51 -14.85
CA TYR A 40 0.81 -5.38 -13.51
C TYR A 40 1.06 -6.65 -12.71
N ILE A 41 1.80 -6.55 -11.62
CA ILE A 41 2.17 -7.69 -10.78
C ILE A 41 1.25 -7.74 -9.55
N ALA A 42 0.41 -8.78 -9.48
CA ALA A 42 -0.50 -9.07 -8.38
C ALA A 42 -0.31 -10.50 -7.84
N SER A 43 0.92 -10.94 -7.77
CA SER A 43 1.31 -12.24 -7.24
C SER A 43 1.47 -12.17 -5.70
N PRO A 44 1.74 -13.28 -4.99
CA PRO A 44 2.15 -13.20 -3.58
C PRO A 44 3.41 -12.35 -3.38
N ASN A 45 3.46 -11.58 -2.28
CA ASN A 45 4.49 -10.56 -2.01
C ASN A 45 5.93 -11.07 -2.24
N SER A 46 6.25 -12.29 -1.78
CA SER A 46 7.57 -12.90 -1.96
C SER A 46 8.00 -13.16 -3.42
N LEU A 47 7.10 -12.97 -4.39
CA LEU A 47 7.38 -13.12 -5.82
C LEU A 47 7.54 -11.78 -6.54
N HIS A 48 7.16 -10.68 -5.91
CA HIS A 48 7.16 -9.35 -6.52
C HIS A 48 8.54 -8.97 -7.08
N TYR A 49 9.57 -9.07 -6.26
CA TYR A 49 10.95 -8.73 -6.66
C TYR A 49 11.40 -9.52 -7.89
N LYS A 50 11.31 -10.86 -7.83
CA LYS A 50 11.76 -11.72 -8.94
C LYS A 50 11.02 -11.39 -10.24
N GLN A 51 9.71 -11.20 -10.18
CA GLN A 51 8.90 -10.92 -11.36
C GLN A 51 9.14 -9.51 -11.89
N ALA A 52 9.21 -8.50 -11.02
CA ALA A 52 9.53 -7.13 -11.41
C ALA A 52 10.90 -7.04 -12.08
N ARG A 53 11.91 -7.73 -11.54
CA ARG A 53 13.23 -7.82 -12.13
C ARG A 53 13.19 -8.40 -13.54
N MET A 54 12.53 -9.54 -13.74
CA MET A 54 12.38 -10.15 -15.06
C MET A 54 11.69 -9.21 -16.05
N CYS A 55 10.64 -8.48 -15.60
CA CYS A 55 9.94 -7.51 -16.45
C CYS A 55 10.87 -6.36 -16.88
N LEU A 56 11.57 -5.73 -15.93
CA LEU A 56 12.49 -4.64 -16.21
C LEU A 56 13.67 -5.10 -17.09
N GLU A 57 14.25 -6.27 -16.83
CA GLU A 57 15.32 -6.85 -17.65
C GLU A 57 14.85 -7.10 -19.09
N ALA A 58 13.59 -7.48 -19.29
CA ALA A 58 12.94 -7.64 -20.60
C ALA A 58 12.48 -6.32 -21.25
N GLY A 59 12.77 -5.17 -20.65
CA GLY A 59 12.40 -3.85 -21.19
C GLY A 59 10.93 -3.50 -21.02
N LYS A 60 10.23 -4.10 -20.04
CA LYS A 60 8.83 -3.80 -19.75
C LYS A 60 8.71 -2.90 -18.51
N ASN A 61 7.82 -1.91 -18.58
CA ASN A 61 7.44 -1.10 -17.42
C ASN A 61 6.66 -1.95 -16.42
N VAL A 62 6.72 -1.57 -15.16
CA VAL A 62 6.13 -2.36 -14.07
C VAL A 62 5.23 -1.51 -13.19
N ILE A 63 4.05 -2.04 -12.89
CA ILE A 63 3.21 -1.64 -11.77
C ILE A 63 3.13 -2.86 -10.85
N CYS A 64 3.50 -2.72 -9.60
CA CYS A 64 3.54 -3.83 -8.66
C CYS A 64 2.69 -3.55 -7.43
N GLU A 65 1.87 -4.53 -7.03
CA GLU A 65 1.02 -4.47 -5.85
C GLU A 65 1.82 -4.23 -4.55
N LYS A 66 1.12 -3.64 -3.61
CA LYS A 66 1.60 -3.48 -2.22
C LYS A 66 1.55 -4.81 -1.45
N PRO A 67 2.37 -4.99 -0.42
CA PRO A 67 3.58 -4.23 -0.16
C PRO A 67 4.56 -4.42 -1.31
N PHE A 68 5.24 -3.34 -1.68
CA PHE A 68 5.98 -3.30 -2.95
C PHE A 68 7.00 -4.45 -3.05
N PHE A 69 7.91 -4.54 -2.07
CA PHE A 69 8.90 -5.62 -1.98
C PHE A 69 9.07 -6.04 -0.51
N THR A 70 9.95 -7.02 -0.29
CA THR A 70 10.17 -7.57 1.06
C THR A 70 11.23 -6.80 1.84
N ASN A 71 12.13 -6.10 1.15
CA ASN A 71 13.18 -5.29 1.74
C ASN A 71 13.69 -4.19 0.79
N THR A 72 14.36 -3.21 1.37
CA THR A 72 14.87 -2.03 0.64
C THR A 72 15.98 -2.36 -0.35
N LYS A 73 16.76 -3.42 -0.14
CA LYS A 73 17.83 -3.83 -1.07
C LYS A 73 17.24 -4.31 -2.40
N GLU A 74 16.14 -5.06 -2.35
CA GLU A 74 15.41 -5.48 -3.55
C GLU A 74 14.92 -4.26 -4.34
N LEU A 75 14.35 -3.27 -3.65
CA LEU A 75 13.87 -2.04 -4.28
C LEU A 75 15.03 -1.23 -4.89
N ASP A 76 16.14 -1.07 -4.19
CA ASP A 76 17.33 -0.34 -4.69
C ASP A 76 17.86 -0.95 -6.00
N GLU A 77 17.92 -2.27 -6.08
CA GLU A 77 18.35 -2.97 -7.30
C GLU A 77 17.38 -2.67 -8.47
N LEU A 78 16.07 -2.74 -8.22
CA LEU A 78 15.07 -2.51 -9.27
C LEU A 78 15.02 -1.03 -9.70
N ILE A 79 15.20 -0.08 -8.78
CA ILE A 79 15.35 1.34 -9.11
C ILE A 79 16.56 1.54 -10.03
N LYS A 80 17.68 0.88 -9.75
CA LYS A 80 18.86 0.96 -10.60
C LYS A 80 18.57 0.43 -12.00
N ILE A 81 17.97 -0.74 -12.13
CA ILE A 81 17.63 -1.34 -13.44
C ILE A 81 16.64 -0.44 -14.21
N SER A 82 15.61 0.08 -13.54
CA SER A 82 14.61 0.97 -14.18
C SER A 82 15.26 2.24 -14.73
N LYS A 83 16.17 2.85 -13.97
CA LYS A 83 16.93 4.04 -14.40
C LYS A 83 17.85 3.75 -15.60
N GLU A 84 18.63 2.67 -15.53
CA GLU A 84 19.56 2.28 -16.61
C GLU A 84 18.83 2.00 -17.93
N LYS A 85 17.58 1.53 -17.85
CA LYS A 85 16.76 1.20 -19.03
C LYS A 85 15.73 2.27 -19.41
N ASN A 86 15.62 3.37 -18.65
CA ASN A 86 14.59 4.40 -18.78
C ASN A 86 13.17 3.82 -18.76
N LEU A 87 12.89 2.96 -17.78
CA LEU A 87 11.61 2.30 -17.57
C LEU A 87 10.89 2.84 -16.33
N PHE A 88 9.57 2.81 -16.38
CA PHE A 88 8.72 3.15 -15.24
C PHE A 88 8.54 1.94 -14.31
N LEU A 89 8.66 2.21 -13.02
CA LEU A 89 8.39 1.27 -11.95
C LEU A 89 7.48 1.95 -10.92
N PHE A 90 6.27 1.45 -10.73
CA PHE A 90 5.29 2.04 -9.82
C PHE A 90 4.85 1.03 -8.75
N GLU A 91 4.72 1.51 -7.52
CA GLU A 91 4.01 0.80 -6.47
C GLU A 91 2.50 1.09 -6.58
N ALA A 92 1.68 0.04 -6.64
CA ALA A 92 0.25 0.16 -6.59
C ALA A 92 -0.22 0.34 -5.13
N ILE A 93 -0.36 1.60 -4.72
CA ILE A 93 -0.84 2.02 -3.40
C ILE A 93 -1.85 3.15 -3.55
N SER A 94 -3.09 2.78 -3.80
CA SER A 94 -4.18 3.66 -4.24
C SER A 94 -4.43 4.89 -3.35
N ILE A 95 -4.21 4.79 -2.04
CA ILE A 95 -4.49 5.88 -1.10
C ILE A 95 -3.73 7.17 -1.39
N LYS A 96 -2.56 7.08 -2.03
CA LYS A 96 -1.70 8.23 -2.36
C LYS A 96 -2.32 9.16 -3.40
N TYR A 97 -3.25 8.66 -4.20
CA TYR A 97 -3.80 9.34 -5.36
C TYR A 97 -5.24 9.79 -5.14
N LEU A 98 -5.83 9.51 -3.97
CA LEU A 98 -7.21 9.87 -3.66
C LEU A 98 -7.36 11.38 -3.44
N PRO A 99 -8.34 12.04 -4.07
CA PRO A 99 -8.61 13.48 -3.84
C PRO A 99 -8.84 13.81 -2.37
N ARG A 100 -9.45 12.90 -1.61
CA ARG A 100 -9.73 13.07 -0.17
C ARG A 100 -8.45 13.18 0.68
N LEU A 101 -7.31 12.68 0.20
CA LEU A 101 -6.03 12.86 0.88
C LEU A 101 -5.59 14.33 0.88
N GLU A 102 -5.76 15.03 -0.23
CA GLU A 102 -5.46 16.46 -0.32
C GLU A 102 -6.43 17.29 0.54
N VAL A 103 -7.71 16.92 0.58
CA VAL A 103 -8.68 17.52 1.51
C VAL A 103 -8.21 17.38 2.95
N LEU A 104 -7.74 16.19 3.35
CA LEU A 104 -7.24 15.93 4.70
C LEU A 104 -5.99 16.78 5.00
N LYS A 105 -5.04 16.89 4.06
CA LYS A 105 -3.86 17.74 4.18
C LYS A 105 -4.22 19.22 4.38
N ASP A 106 -5.25 19.70 3.69
CA ASP A 106 -5.71 21.08 3.84
C ASP A 106 -6.43 21.32 5.18
N LEU A 107 -7.18 20.36 5.67
CA LEU A 107 -7.82 20.46 6.99
C LEU A 107 -6.78 20.45 8.14
N ILE A 108 -5.70 19.69 7.99
CA ILE A 108 -4.59 19.67 8.99
C ILE A 108 -4.03 21.09 9.23
N LYS A 109 -3.98 21.93 8.21
CA LYS A 109 -3.50 23.32 8.33
C LYS A 109 -4.41 24.20 9.20
N LYS A 110 -5.68 23.78 9.43
CA LYS A 110 -6.70 24.54 10.19
C LYS A 110 -6.77 24.20 11.68
N ILE A 111 -6.08 23.14 12.12
CA ILE A 111 -6.14 22.67 13.52
C ILE A 111 -4.90 23.05 14.33
N GLY A 112 -4.07 23.94 13.80
CA GLY A 112 -2.82 24.34 14.44
C GLY A 112 -1.76 23.24 14.43
N LYS A 113 -0.77 23.34 15.31
CA LYS A 113 0.30 22.34 15.41
C LYS A 113 -0.28 20.99 15.86
N VAL A 114 -0.09 19.93 15.05
CA VAL A 114 -0.51 18.57 15.39
C VAL A 114 0.38 18.02 16.51
N SER A 115 -0.24 17.45 17.53
CA SER A 115 0.45 16.84 18.68
C SER A 115 0.37 15.32 18.67
N THR A 116 -0.75 14.76 18.21
CA THR A 116 -0.91 13.28 18.13
C THR A 116 -1.85 12.88 17.01
N CYS A 117 -1.65 11.67 16.50
CA CYS A 117 -2.55 11.03 15.55
C CYS A 117 -2.78 9.58 15.94
N ILE A 118 -4.02 9.12 15.82
CA ILE A 118 -4.43 7.73 16.10
C ILE A 118 -5.11 7.17 14.86
N ILE A 119 -4.64 6.03 14.37
CA ILE A 119 -5.18 5.38 13.18
C ILE A 119 -5.55 3.93 13.51
N ASN A 120 -6.76 3.53 13.15
CA ASN A 120 -7.15 2.13 13.17
C ASN A 120 -7.59 1.68 11.78
N TYR A 121 -6.92 0.66 11.26
CA TYR A 121 -7.36 -0.06 10.08
C TYR A 121 -7.35 -1.56 10.37
N SER A 122 -8.49 -2.06 10.81
CA SER A 122 -8.73 -3.47 11.15
C SER A 122 -9.85 -4.02 10.30
N GLN A 123 -9.66 -5.22 9.77
CA GLN A 123 -10.63 -5.88 8.93
C GLN A 123 -10.59 -7.39 9.16
N TYR A 124 -11.69 -7.96 9.66
CA TYR A 124 -11.79 -9.40 9.78
C TYR A 124 -11.59 -10.07 8.42
N SER A 125 -10.53 -10.85 8.30
CA SER A 125 -10.19 -11.48 7.03
C SER A 125 -11.20 -12.58 6.68
N SER A 126 -11.74 -12.56 5.46
CA SER A 126 -12.58 -13.64 4.93
C SER A 126 -11.88 -15.01 4.91
N ARG A 127 -10.56 -15.05 5.14
CA ARG A 127 -9.72 -16.25 5.21
C ARG A 127 -9.46 -16.70 6.64
N PHE A 128 -9.85 -15.90 7.66
CA PHE A 128 -9.54 -16.20 9.06
C PHE A 128 -10.34 -17.38 9.58
N ASP A 129 -11.58 -17.63 9.10
CA ASP A 129 -12.35 -18.81 9.48
C ASP A 129 -11.67 -20.10 9.05
N LYS A 130 -11.13 -20.15 7.84
CA LYS A 130 -10.32 -21.28 7.37
C LYS A 130 -9.06 -21.47 8.20
N TYR A 131 -8.42 -20.35 8.60
CA TYR A 131 -7.27 -20.42 9.51
C TYR A 131 -7.62 -21.08 10.85
N LYS A 132 -8.76 -20.74 11.44
CA LYS A 132 -9.28 -21.40 12.66
C LYS A 132 -9.54 -22.90 12.46
N GLU A 133 -9.88 -23.33 11.24
CA GLU A 133 -10.06 -24.73 10.84
C GLU A 133 -8.72 -25.42 10.52
N GLY A 134 -7.58 -24.77 10.68
CA GLY A 134 -6.25 -25.30 10.39
C GLY A 134 -5.80 -25.17 8.94
N ILE A 135 -6.55 -24.46 8.09
CA ILE A 135 -6.20 -24.22 6.69
C ILE A 135 -5.47 -22.87 6.58
N VAL A 136 -4.13 -22.93 6.45
CA VAL A 136 -3.29 -21.75 6.41
C VAL A 136 -3.15 -21.20 5.00
N GLU A 137 -3.83 -20.11 4.70
CA GLU A 137 -3.68 -19.39 3.43
C GLU A 137 -2.47 -18.44 3.45
N ASN A 138 -2.01 -17.99 2.27
CA ASN A 138 -0.78 -17.22 2.05
C ASN A 138 -0.60 -16.02 2.99
N ILE A 139 -1.71 -15.38 3.38
CA ILE A 139 -1.69 -14.17 4.21
C ILE A 139 -1.35 -14.43 5.68
N PHE A 140 -1.41 -15.67 6.12
CA PHE A 140 -1.15 -16.09 7.51
C PHE A 140 0.15 -16.88 7.66
N THR A 141 1.10 -16.77 6.71
CA THR A 141 2.40 -17.47 6.79
C THR A 141 3.54 -16.57 6.29
N SER A 142 4.68 -16.64 6.98
CA SER A 142 5.93 -15.92 6.66
C SER A 142 6.49 -16.28 5.29
N LYS A 143 6.15 -17.46 4.75
CA LYS A 143 6.58 -17.93 3.40
C LYS A 143 6.27 -16.91 2.29
N PHE A 144 5.25 -16.09 2.47
CA PHE A 144 4.83 -15.10 1.47
C PHE A 144 5.02 -13.66 1.92
N SER A 145 5.80 -13.42 2.98
CA SER A 145 6.05 -12.08 3.54
C SER A 145 4.74 -11.32 3.83
N ALA A 146 3.80 -12.02 4.46
CA ALA A 146 2.45 -11.56 4.76
C ALA A 146 2.33 -11.02 6.20
N GLY A 147 1.15 -11.02 6.77
CA GLY A 147 0.81 -10.55 8.11
C GLY A 147 -0.07 -9.30 8.08
N ALA A 148 -0.59 -8.91 9.23
CA ALA A 148 -1.50 -7.77 9.36
C ALA A 148 -0.78 -6.44 9.09
N LEU A 149 0.45 -6.28 9.60
CA LEU A 149 1.29 -5.10 9.35
C LEU A 149 1.59 -4.92 7.86
N ALA A 150 1.97 -6.00 7.16
CA ALA A 150 2.31 -5.94 5.75
C ALA A 150 1.09 -5.76 4.84
N ASP A 151 -0.09 -6.24 5.23
CA ASP A 151 -1.29 -6.20 4.38
C ASP A 151 -2.21 -5.00 4.65
N LEU A 152 -2.50 -4.68 5.90
CA LEU A 152 -3.33 -3.55 6.32
C LEU A 152 -2.49 -2.38 6.85
N GLY A 153 -1.48 -2.69 7.68
CA GLY A 153 -0.59 -1.68 8.25
C GLY A 153 0.15 -0.87 7.21
N ILE A 154 0.49 -1.46 6.05
CA ILE A 154 1.14 -0.75 4.95
C ILE A 154 0.34 0.49 4.48
N TYR A 155 -0.99 0.44 4.48
CA TYR A 155 -1.83 1.60 4.18
C TYR A 155 -1.71 2.69 5.25
N ASN A 156 -1.67 2.30 6.54
CA ASN A 156 -1.44 3.24 7.62
C ASN A 156 -0.07 3.90 7.47
N LEU A 157 0.98 3.14 7.13
CA LEU A 157 2.34 3.68 6.95
C LEU A 157 2.43 4.66 5.79
N HIS A 158 1.83 4.36 4.65
CA HIS A 158 1.76 5.30 3.53
C HIS A 158 0.97 6.56 3.89
N LEU A 159 -0.17 6.43 4.58
CA LEU A 159 -0.94 7.58 5.03
C LEU A 159 -0.14 8.45 6.00
N ILE A 160 0.51 7.85 6.99
CA ILE A 160 1.35 8.56 7.97
C ILE A 160 2.49 9.29 7.25
N TYR A 161 3.14 8.62 6.30
CA TYR A 161 4.22 9.23 5.52
C TYR A 161 3.73 10.43 4.69
N GLU A 162 2.57 10.31 4.03
CA GLU A 162 1.98 11.39 3.24
C GLU A 162 1.57 12.61 4.07
N LEU A 163 1.18 12.39 5.33
CA LEU A 163 0.73 13.48 6.22
C LEU A 163 1.88 14.10 7.02
N PHE A 164 2.85 13.30 7.46
CA PHE A 164 3.84 13.72 8.46
C PHE A 164 5.30 13.42 8.09
N GLY A 165 5.54 12.73 6.97
CA GLY A 165 6.88 12.26 6.58
C GLY A 165 7.33 10.99 7.33
N LYS A 166 8.64 10.73 7.31
CA LYS A 166 9.21 9.44 7.71
C LYS A 166 9.16 9.15 9.23
N GLY A 167 9.28 10.15 10.06
CA GLY A 167 9.45 9.98 11.52
C GLY A 167 10.88 9.62 11.94
N ASP A 168 11.11 9.67 13.26
CA ASP A 168 12.43 9.51 13.87
C ASP A 168 12.62 8.16 14.54
N ASP A 169 11.59 7.64 15.26
CA ASP A 169 11.63 6.38 15.99
C ASP A 169 10.39 5.53 15.73
N PHE A 170 10.55 4.19 15.81
CA PHE A 170 9.56 3.21 15.36
C PHE A 170 9.48 2.03 16.32
N SER A 171 8.28 1.69 16.77
CA SER A 171 8.03 0.47 17.55
C SER A 171 6.73 -0.20 17.10
N TYR A 172 6.69 -1.52 17.20
CA TYR A 172 5.52 -2.33 16.88
C TYR A 172 5.42 -3.51 17.84
N SER A 173 4.22 -3.82 18.28
CA SER A 173 3.89 -5.02 19.05
C SER A 173 2.80 -5.78 18.32
N GLY A 174 3.08 -7.00 17.90
CA GLY A 174 2.18 -7.85 17.14
C GLY A 174 1.81 -9.14 17.85
N ASN A 175 0.60 -9.63 17.63
CA ASN A 175 0.16 -10.97 17.97
C ASN A 175 0.65 -11.93 16.88
N ILE A 176 1.77 -12.62 17.14
CA ILE A 176 2.42 -13.49 16.17
C ILE A 176 1.78 -14.89 16.23
N ASN A 177 1.40 -15.42 15.07
CA ASN A 177 0.87 -16.77 14.97
C ASN A 177 1.97 -17.83 14.85
N ASP A 178 1.61 -19.12 14.92
CA ASP A 178 2.55 -20.25 14.82
C ASP A 178 3.27 -20.35 13.47
N TYR A 179 2.87 -19.55 12.47
CA TYR A 179 3.47 -19.51 11.12
C TYR A 179 4.34 -18.27 10.89
N GLY A 180 4.68 -17.55 11.97
CA GLY A 180 5.68 -16.47 11.97
C GLY A 180 5.22 -15.16 11.34
N VAL A 181 3.92 -14.84 11.42
CA VAL A 181 3.37 -13.54 11.01
C VAL A 181 2.40 -12.97 12.05
N ASP A 182 2.31 -11.67 12.12
CA ASP A 182 1.33 -10.98 12.93
C ASP A 182 -0.09 -11.12 12.34
N ILE A 183 -1.06 -11.42 13.19
CA ILE A 183 -2.49 -11.42 12.83
C ILE A 183 -3.19 -10.13 13.28
N ALA A 184 -2.64 -9.47 14.28
CA ALA A 184 -3.02 -8.14 14.75
C ALA A 184 -1.80 -7.47 15.39
N GLY A 185 -1.82 -6.15 15.50
CA GLY A 185 -0.77 -5.43 16.21
C GLY A 185 -0.97 -3.92 16.22
N SER A 186 -0.18 -3.25 17.04
CA SER A 186 -0.18 -1.80 17.18
C SER A 186 1.25 -1.26 17.12
N GLY A 187 1.42 -0.11 16.47
CA GLY A 187 2.70 0.54 16.34
C GLY A 187 2.67 2.01 16.74
N LEU A 188 3.88 2.52 16.99
CA LEU A 188 4.13 3.94 17.26
C LEU A 188 5.19 4.45 16.30
N ILE A 189 4.97 5.66 15.77
CA ILE A 189 5.97 6.42 15.04
C ILE A 189 6.11 7.76 15.76
N SER A 190 7.32 8.04 16.24
CA SER A 190 7.63 9.28 16.96
C SER A 190 8.34 10.27 16.07
N TYR A 191 7.99 11.52 16.24
CA TYR A 191 8.62 12.70 15.67
C TYR A 191 9.02 13.63 16.82
N LYS A 192 9.80 14.64 16.55
CA LYS A 192 10.23 15.60 17.59
C LYS A 192 9.07 16.15 18.44
N ASP A 193 7.96 16.48 17.80
CA ASP A 193 6.83 17.16 18.44
C ASP A 193 5.47 16.47 18.17
N LEU A 194 5.46 15.31 17.58
CA LEU A 194 4.27 14.54 17.22
C LEU A 194 4.48 13.05 17.52
N THR A 195 3.45 12.39 18.01
CA THR A 195 3.41 10.92 18.10
C THR A 195 2.23 10.38 17.32
N VAL A 196 2.47 9.40 16.46
CA VAL A 196 1.43 8.69 15.72
C VAL A 196 1.33 7.26 16.21
N SER A 197 0.15 6.85 16.66
CA SER A 197 -0.16 5.46 16.98
C SER A 197 -1.05 4.86 15.89
N PHE A 198 -0.83 3.60 15.56
CA PHE A 198 -1.68 2.90 14.60
C PHE A 198 -1.93 1.46 15.02
N THR A 199 -3.07 0.93 14.62
CA THR A 199 -3.48 -0.46 14.85
C THR A 199 -3.94 -1.08 13.55
N ASN A 200 -3.64 -2.37 13.38
CA ASN A 200 -4.10 -3.20 12.28
C ASN A 200 -4.40 -4.61 12.77
N ALA A 201 -5.52 -5.19 12.35
CA ALA A 201 -5.91 -6.53 12.73
C ALA A 201 -6.67 -7.24 11.59
N LYS A 202 -6.48 -8.57 11.51
CA LYS A 202 -7.12 -9.44 10.52
C LYS A 202 -8.03 -10.50 11.15
N ASP A 203 -8.05 -10.57 12.43
CA ASP A 203 -8.74 -11.57 13.27
C ASP A 203 -9.92 -11.01 14.05
N CYS A 204 -10.15 -9.70 14.00
CA CYS A 204 -11.24 -9.04 14.71
C CYS A 204 -11.94 -7.97 13.85
N GLN A 205 -13.16 -7.66 14.25
CA GLN A 205 -13.93 -6.52 13.72
C GLN A 205 -13.63 -5.28 14.56
N SER A 206 -13.59 -4.14 13.89
CA SER A 206 -13.43 -2.85 14.56
C SER A 206 -14.02 -1.72 13.71
N GLU A 207 -14.36 -0.62 14.35
CA GLU A 207 -14.58 0.65 13.67
C GLU A 207 -13.23 1.20 13.19
N ASN A 208 -13.10 1.43 11.90
CA ASN A 208 -11.91 2.06 11.33
C ASN A 208 -12.02 3.58 11.47
N PHE A 209 -10.93 4.25 11.78
CA PHE A 209 -10.90 5.70 11.90
C PHE A 209 -9.48 6.26 11.80
N ILE A 210 -9.41 7.56 11.52
CA ILE A 210 -8.21 8.38 11.64
C ILE A 210 -8.58 9.57 12.51
N LEU A 211 -7.86 9.79 13.62
CA LEU A 211 -8.04 10.93 14.53
C LEU A 211 -6.75 11.72 14.60
N ILE A 212 -6.78 12.97 14.14
CA ILE A 212 -5.65 13.90 14.16
C ILE A 212 -5.97 15.02 15.15
N GLN A 213 -5.11 15.24 16.13
CA GLN A 213 -5.34 16.20 17.21
C GLN A 213 -4.27 17.32 17.14
N GLY A 214 -4.75 18.54 16.92
CA GLY A 214 -3.93 19.74 16.90
C GLY A 214 -4.25 20.67 18.07
N GLN A 215 -3.43 21.71 18.25
CA GLN A 215 -3.57 22.66 19.36
C GLN A 215 -4.83 23.55 19.25
N GLU A 216 -5.37 23.72 18.04
CA GLU A 216 -6.52 24.58 17.75
C GLU A 216 -7.77 23.80 17.30
N GLY A 217 -7.68 22.46 17.24
CA GLY A 217 -8.79 21.61 16.82
C GLY A 217 -8.41 20.17 16.62
N TYR A 218 -9.33 19.42 16.01
CA TYR A 218 -9.11 18.02 15.66
C TYR A 218 -9.81 17.66 14.33
N ILE A 219 -9.38 16.56 13.73
CA ILE A 219 -9.99 15.96 12.55
C ILE A 219 -10.25 14.49 12.83
N LYS A 220 -11.47 14.02 12.59
CA LYS A 220 -11.85 12.60 12.64
C LYS A 220 -12.36 12.17 11.28
N VAL A 221 -11.62 11.28 10.61
CA VAL A 221 -12.09 10.58 9.41
C VAL A 221 -12.87 9.35 9.87
N CYS A 222 -14.12 9.22 9.45
CA CYS A 222 -14.99 8.10 9.80
C CYS A 222 -14.78 6.95 8.79
N GLY A 223 -13.97 5.99 9.15
CA GLY A 223 -13.50 4.88 8.30
C GLY A 223 -12.00 4.93 8.02
N ASN A 224 -11.50 3.95 7.25
CA ASN A 224 -10.17 4.05 6.67
C ASN A 224 -10.18 5.02 5.47
N ILE A 225 -9.01 5.52 5.08
CA ILE A 225 -8.91 6.54 4.03
C ILE A 225 -9.43 6.06 2.65
N GLN A 226 -9.47 4.76 2.41
CA GLN A 226 -9.96 4.20 1.14
C GLN A 226 -11.48 4.23 1.00
N GLU A 227 -12.19 4.10 2.12
CA GLU A 227 -13.65 3.90 2.17
C GLU A 227 -14.39 5.06 2.85
N ALA A 228 -13.66 5.97 3.49
CA ALA A 228 -14.26 7.08 4.22
C ALA A 228 -15.07 7.99 3.29
N GLU A 229 -16.29 8.26 3.70
CA GLU A 229 -17.20 9.19 2.98
C GLU A 229 -17.43 10.50 3.75
N LYS A 230 -16.95 10.58 5.01
CA LYS A 230 -17.18 11.72 5.88
C LYS A 230 -15.98 12.06 6.76
N ILE A 231 -15.72 13.36 6.89
CA ILE A 231 -14.80 13.93 7.88
C ILE A 231 -15.60 14.80 8.83
N GLU A 232 -15.38 14.59 10.14
CA GLU A 232 -15.75 15.49 11.21
C GLU A 232 -14.50 16.29 11.60
N TYR A 233 -14.59 17.61 11.74
CA TYR A 233 -13.47 18.41 12.22
C TYR A 233 -13.92 19.59 13.07
N PHE A 234 -13.13 19.86 14.10
CA PHE A 234 -13.31 21.02 14.96
C PHE A 234 -12.20 22.01 14.67
N SER A 235 -12.56 23.25 14.30
CA SER A 235 -11.66 24.37 14.10
C SER A 235 -12.42 25.68 14.34
N ASP A 236 -11.72 26.75 14.71
CA ASP A 236 -12.30 28.08 14.96
C ASP A 236 -13.50 28.03 15.95
N GLY A 237 -13.41 27.14 16.95
CA GLY A 237 -14.44 26.99 17.98
C GLY A 237 -15.73 26.30 17.48
N LYS A 238 -15.74 25.69 16.31
CA LYS A 238 -16.93 25.07 15.68
C LYS A 238 -16.67 23.66 15.23
N LEU A 239 -17.69 22.83 15.39
CA LEU A 239 -17.72 21.49 14.84
C LEU A 239 -18.31 21.57 13.42
N ASN A 240 -17.61 20.95 12.47
CA ASN A 240 -17.97 20.93 11.06
C ASN A 240 -17.98 19.49 10.54
N TYR A 241 -18.71 19.27 9.45
CA TYR A 241 -18.76 18.00 8.73
C TYR A 241 -18.51 18.22 7.25
N LEU A 242 -17.79 17.31 6.62
CA LEU A 242 -17.49 17.37 5.20
C LEU A 242 -17.69 16.00 4.58
N ASP A 243 -18.50 15.93 3.54
CA ASP A 243 -18.63 14.75 2.70
C ASP A 243 -17.44 14.70 1.73
N ILE A 244 -16.79 13.54 1.66
CA ILE A 244 -15.54 13.33 0.87
C ILE A 244 -15.67 12.16 -0.08
N LYS A 245 -16.88 11.88 -0.52
CA LYS A 245 -17.13 10.79 -1.47
C LYS A 245 -16.49 11.12 -2.82
N ASP A 246 -15.65 10.21 -3.30
CA ASP A 246 -15.05 10.34 -4.61
C ASP A 246 -16.03 9.94 -5.72
N GLU A 247 -15.93 10.59 -6.88
CA GLU A 247 -16.77 10.30 -8.06
C GLU A 247 -16.37 8.99 -8.73
N ASN A 248 -15.10 8.64 -8.67
CA ASN A 248 -14.52 7.46 -9.32
C ASN A 248 -14.04 6.43 -8.30
N SER A 249 -13.74 5.24 -8.78
CA SER A 249 -13.11 4.20 -7.95
C SER A 249 -11.69 4.61 -7.54
N LEU A 250 -11.21 4.10 -6.41
CA LEU A 250 -9.86 4.36 -5.92
C LEU A 250 -8.77 3.96 -6.94
N TYR A 251 -8.98 2.91 -7.71
CA TYR A 251 -8.05 2.48 -8.76
C TYR A 251 -8.01 3.43 -9.97
N PHE A 252 -9.12 4.16 -10.24
CA PHE A 252 -9.14 5.14 -11.32
C PHE A 252 -8.07 6.21 -11.11
N TYR A 253 -8.03 6.81 -9.92
CA TYR A 253 -7.07 7.88 -9.61
C TYR A 253 -5.62 7.41 -9.66
N GLU A 254 -5.36 6.20 -9.20
CA GLU A 254 -4.03 5.59 -9.25
C GLU A 254 -3.55 5.37 -10.68
N PHE A 255 -4.38 4.72 -11.50
CA PHE A 255 -4.02 4.45 -12.90
C PHE A 255 -3.98 5.72 -13.75
N ASP A 256 -4.86 6.68 -13.49
CA ASP A 256 -4.84 7.97 -14.18
C ASP A 256 -3.55 8.74 -13.89
N TYR A 257 -3.10 8.74 -12.64
CA TYR A 257 -1.81 9.31 -12.25
C TYR A 257 -0.62 8.61 -12.94
N PHE A 258 -0.60 7.29 -12.98
CA PHE A 258 0.46 6.54 -13.67
C PHE A 258 0.46 6.81 -15.19
N ARG A 259 -0.73 6.87 -15.78
CA ARG A 259 -0.91 7.23 -17.20
C ARG A 259 -0.33 8.62 -17.49
N GLU A 260 -0.67 9.62 -16.68
CA GLU A 260 -0.15 10.98 -16.87
C GLU A 260 1.37 11.05 -16.80
N ILE A 261 2.00 10.39 -15.82
CA ILE A 261 3.46 10.35 -15.70
C ILE A 261 4.08 9.67 -16.91
N TYR A 262 3.50 8.57 -17.36
CA TYR A 262 3.98 7.82 -18.52
C TYR A 262 3.85 8.63 -19.82
N GLU A 263 2.68 9.21 -20.09
CA GLU A 263 2.43 10.02 -21.30
C GLU A 263 3.33 11.27 -21.37
N LYS A 264 3.63 11.89 -20.21
CA LYS A 264 4.57 13.02 -20.10
C LYS A 264 6.03 12.58 -20.12
N ASN A 265 6.31 11.27 -20.10
CA ASN A 265 7.65 10.68 -19.94
C ASN A 265 8.39 11.24 -18.71
N ASP A 266 7.67 11.47 -17.60
CA ASP A 266 8.21 12.09 -16.40
C ASP A 266 8.87 11.07 -15.47
N LEU A 267 10.08 10.64 -15.86
CA LEU A 267 10.90 9.73 -15.03
C LEU A 267 11.30 10.35 -13.69
N LYS A 268 11.37 11.70 -13.60
CA LYS A 268 11.73 12.38 -12.34
C LYS A 268 10.63 12.23 -11.29
N GLU A 269 9.36 12.41 -11.68
CA GLU A 269 8.24 12.18 -10.77
C GLU A 269 8.14 10.70 -10.39
N CYS A 270 8.38 9.77 -11.33
CA CYS A 270 8.47 8.34 -11.03
C CYS A 270 9.57 8.06 -9.96
N GLU A 271 10.77 8.61 -10.11
CA GLU A 271 11.85 8.47 -9.13
C GLU A 271 11.50 9.04 -7.76
N LYS A 272 10.82 10.18 -7.71
CA LYS A 272 10.33 10.77 -6.47
C LYS A 272 9.38 9.82 -5.75
N ARG A 273 8.41 9.23 -6.47
CA ARG A 273 7.47 8.24 -5.90
C ARG A 273 8.17 6.99 -5.42
N LEU A 274 9.18 6.51 -6.14
CA LEU A 274 10.00 5.37 -5.72
C LEU A 274 10.78 5.66 -4.42
N LYS A 275 11.28 6.89 -4.25
CA LYS A 275 11.92 7.29 -2.99
C LYS A 275 10.95 7.27 -1.82
N GLU A 276 9.73 7.78 -1.99
CA GLU A 276 8.68 7.73 -0.98
C GLU A 276 8.31 6.28 -0.61
N SER A 277 8.13 5.41 -1.61
CA SER A 277 7.91 3.97 -1.41
C SER A 277 9.06 3.30 -0.66
N LYS A 278 10.31 3.68 -0.96
CA LYS A 278 11.49 3.20 -0.24
C LYS A 278 11.48 3.63 1.23
N ASP A 279 11.18 4.91 1.50
CA ASP A 279 11.10 5.42 2.87
C ASP A 279 10.04 4.66 3.69
N VAL A 280 8.86 4.38 3.11
CA VAL A 280 7.81 3.57 3.76
C VAL A 280 8.25 2.13 3.96
N LEU A 281 8.95 1.53 3.00
CA LEU A 281 9.49 0.18 3.13
C LEU A 281 10.55 0.11 4.25
N GLU A 282 11.39 1.13 4.42
CA GLU A 282 12.33 1.23 5.53
C GLU A 282 11.62 1.32 6.90
N ILE A 283 10.50 2.04 6.98
CA ILE A 283 9.66 2.08 8.18
C ILE A 283 9.11 0.67 8.47
N LEU A 284 8.55 0.01 7.46
CA LEU A 284 8.02 -1.36 7.60
C LEU A 284 9.09 -2.34 8.08
N GLU A 285 10.31 -2.28 7.53
CA GLU A 285 11.43 -3.12 7.98
C GLU A 285 11.81 -2.88 9.45
N LYS A 286 11.84 -1.61 9.88
CA LYS A 286 12.14 -1.26 11.28
C LYS A 286 11.07 -1.76 12.24
N LEU A 287 9.79 -1.60 11.88
CA LEU A 287 8.67 -2.09 12.68
C LEU A 287 8.68 -3.62 12.78
N LYS A 288 8.95 -4.34 11.70
CA LYS A 288 9.12 -5.79 11.72
C LYS A 288 10.25 -6.24 12.63
N LYS A 289 11.39 -5.58 12.57
CA LYS A 289 12.54 -5.88 13.44
C LYS A 289 12.27 -5.64 14.92
N SER A 290 11.40 -4.70 15.27
CA SER A 290 11.05 -4.42 16.67
C SER A 290 10.17 -5.50 17.31
N THR A 291 9.63 -6.43 16.52
CA THR A 291 8.75 -7.52 16.98
C THR A 291 9.16 -8.91 16.45
N ASP A 292 10.39 -9.03 15.91
CA ASP A 292 10.98 -10.29 15.43
C ASP A 292 10.16 -11.01 14.34
N ILE A 293 9.54 -10.27 13.40
CA ILE A 293 8.78 -10.81 12.24
C ILE A 293 9.36 -10.39 10.88
#